data_fd5af67a65172d760726af2cc48a88aa
#
_entry.id   fd5af67a65172d760726af2cc48a88aa
#
_cell.length_a   1.000
_cell.length_b   1.000
_cell.length_c   1.000
_cell.angle_alpha   90.00
_cell.angle_beta   90.00
_cell.angle_gamma   90.00
#
_symmetry.space_group_name_H-M   'P 1'
#
loop_
_entity.id
_entity.type
_entity.pdbx_description
1 polymer ?
#
loop_
_entity_poly.entity_id
_entity_poly.type
_entity_poly.pdbx_seq_one_letter_code
_entity_poly.pdbx_strand_id
1 'polypeptide(L)'
;VGGNEEGGIGTSTADIYAVLSELLNECESIVVIPDLGSAVLSTKAALEFLADEQKSKVIIADAPVLEGTMMAAVEASTGSPKEKVMQVAESAHLLKKLVN
;
A
#
# COMPACT_ATOMS: atom_id res chain seq x y z
N VAL A 1 7.64 0.26 -2.99
CA VAL A 1 8.26 -0.45 -4.12
C VAL A 1 7.85 0.22 -5.40
N GLY A 2 8.79 0.61 -6.22
CA GLY A 2 8.51 1.22 -7.52
C GLY A 2 9.46 0.72 -8.57
N GLY A 3 9.01 0.73 -9.83
CA GLY A 3 9.78 0.22 -10.95
C GLY A 3 9.94 -1.28 -10.91
N ASN A 4 10.74 -1.83 -11.80
CA ASN A 4 11.08 -3.24 -11.81
C ASN A 4 12.60 -3.43 -11.89
N GLU A 5 13.08 -4.67 -11.77
CA GLU A 5 14.50 -4.97 -11.73
C GLU A 5 15.25 -4.58 -13.00
N GLU A 6 14.55 -4.52 -14.12
CA GLU A 6 15.13 -4.16 -15.41
C GLU A 6 15.09 -2.66 -15.69
N GLY A 7 14.65 -1.87 -14.72
CA GLY A 7 14.53 -0.43 -14.87
C GLY A 7 13.32 0.03 -15.65
N GLY A 8 12.35 -0.84 -15.90
CA GLY A 8 11.11 -0.49 -16.54
C GLY A 8 10.20 0.33 -15.65
N ILE A 9 9.09 0.80 -16.21
CA ILE A 9 8.07 1.54 -15.49
C ILE A 9 7.05 0.54 -14.91
N GLY A 10 6.69 0.73 -13.67
CA GLY A 10 5.70 -0.11 -12.99
C GLY A 10 6.33 -1.01 -11.95
N THR A 11 5.50 -1.81 -11.31
CA THR A 11 5.91 -2.68 -10.21
C THR A 11 5.40 -4.09 -10.48
N SER A 12 6.28 -5.06 -10.46
CA SER A 12 5.91 -6.44 -10.78
C SER A 12 5.23 -7.12 -9.59
N THR A 13 4.36 -8.09 -9.90
CA THR A 13 3.72 -8.92 -8.88
C THR A 13 4.74 -9.63 -8.00
N ALA A 14 5.82 -10.14 -8.59
CA ALA A 14 6.86 -10.84 -7.84
C ALA A 14 7.57 -9.93 -6.85
N ASP A 15 7.87 -8.69 -7.25
CA ASP A 15 8.52 -7.72 -6.38
C ASP A 15 7.62 -7.33 -5.21
N ILE A 16 6.35 -7.10 -5.48
CA ILE A 16 5.37 -6.77 -4.44
C ILE A 16 5.22 -7.94 -3.46
N TYR A 17 5.10 -9.15 -3.98
CA TYR A 17 5.00 -10.34 -3.14
C TYR A 17 6.23 -10.48 -2.21
N ALA A 18 7.43 -10.28 -2.77
CA ALA A 18 8.66 -10.40 -1.99
C ALA A 18 8.70 -9.37 -0.84
N VAL A 19 8.34 -8.11 -1.13
CA VAL A 19 8.32 -7.06 -0.11
C VAL A 19 7.25 -7.33 0.94
N LEU A 20 6.04 -7.71 0.53
CA LEU A 20 4.96 -8.03 1.47
C LEU A 20 5.33 -9.20 2.37
N SER A 21 5.91 -10.26 1.82
CA SER A 21 6.32 -11.43 2.58
C SER A 21 7.36 -11.06 3.63
N GLU A 22 8.32 -10.22 3.26
CA GLU A 22 9.34 -9.77 4.19
C GLU A 22 8.75 -8.91 5.30
N LEU A 23 7.91 -7.93 4.94
CA LEU A 23 7.31 -7.03 5.91
C LEU A 23 6.36 -7.75 6.88
N LEU A 24 5.64 -8.77 6.40
CA LEU A 24 4.72 -9.54 7.25
C LEU A 24 5.43 -10.32 8.35
N ASN A 25 6.74 -10.54 8.23
CA ASN A 25 7.54 -11.14 9.30
C ASN A 25 7.80 -10.15 10.44
N GLU A 26 7.69 -8.85 10.17
CA GLU A 26 8.05 -7.80 11.13
C GLU A 26 6.86 -6.94 11.56
N CYS A 27 5.83 -6.85 10.72
CA CYS A 27 4.69 -5.96 10.91
C CYS A 27 3.41 -6.73 11.17
N GLU A 28 2.56 -6.18 12.03
CA GLU A 28 1.24 -6.76 12.31
C GLU A 28 0.24 -6.48 11.19
N SER A 29 0.45 -5.39 10.45
CA SER A 29 -0.43 -5.02 9.34
C SER A 29 0.31 -4.12 8.36
N ILE A 30 -0.20 -4.09 7.12
CA ILE A 30 0.39 -3.31 6.03
C ILE A 30 -0.72 -2.59 5.29
N VAL A 31 -0.52 -1.30 5.04
CA VAL A 31 -1.38 -0.52 4.15
C VAL A 31 -0.59 -0.25 2.87
N VAL A 32 -1.15 -0.67 1.73
CA VAL A 32 -0.54 -0.49 0.42
C VAL A 32 -1.22 0.67 -0.28
N ILE A 33 -0.44 1.63 -0.77
CA ILE A 33 -0.95 2.77 -1.55
C ILE A 33 -0.37 2.69 -2.96
N PRO A 34 -1.10 2.08 -3.89
CA PRO A 34 -0.60 1.95 -5.27
C PRO A 34 -0.73 3.27 -6.02
N ASP A 35 0.24 3.49 -6.88
CA ASP A 35 0.38 4.71 -7.68
C ASP A 35 -0.42 4.64 -8.98
N LEU A 36 -0.36 3.50 -9.66
CA LEU A 36 -0.97 3.28 -10.97
C LEU A 36 -1.97 2.14 -10.92
N GLY A 37 -2.93 2.14 -11.87
CA GLY A 37 -3.90 1.05 -11.98
C GLY A 37 -3.24 -0.33 -12.12
N SER A 38 -2.13 -0.40 -12.88
CA SER A 38 -1.37 -1.65 -13.00
C SER A 38 -0.77 -2.10 -11.67
N ALA A 39 -0.38 -1.16 -10.81
CA ALA A 39 0.13 -1.49 -9.49
C ALA A 39 -0.97 -2.05 -8.58
N VAL A 40 -2.21 -1.59 -8.73
CA VAL A 40 -3.35 -2.16 -8.01
C VAL A 40 -3.54 -3.61 -8.41
N LEU A 41 -3.55 -3.89 -9.71
CA LEU A 41 -3.70 -5.27 -10.22
C LEU A 41 -2.55 -6.17 -9.77
N SER A 42 -1.33 -5.67 -9.84
CA SER A 42 -0.15 -6.42 -9.41
C SER A 42 -0.18 -6.70 -7.91
N THR A 43 -0.65 -5.75 -7.11
CA THR A 43 -0.79 -5.94 -5.67
C THR A 43 -1.84 -7.00 -5.36
N LYS A 44 -2.99 -6.93 -6.02
CA LYS A 44 -4.05 -7.94 -5.85
C LYS A 44 -3.56 -9.33 -6.24
N ALA A 45 -2.80 -9.43 -7.33
CA ALA A 45 -2.23 -10.70 -7.77
C ALA A 45 -1.21 -11.23 -6.74
N ALA A 46 -0.38 -10.35 -6.18
CA ALA A 46 0.58 -10.74 -5.16
C ALA A 46 -0.12 -11.27 -3.91
N LEU A 47 -1.23 -10.66 -3.51
CA LEU A 47 -2.00 -11.11 -2.35
C LEU A 47 -2.52 -12.53 -2.53
N GLU A 48 -2.84 -12.94 -3.75
CA GLU A 48 -3.34 -14.29 -4.03
C GLU A 48 -2.30 -15.38 -3.70
N PHE A 49 -1.03 -15.03 -3.67
CA PHE A 49 0.04 -15.95 -3.31
C PHE A 49 0.28 -16.05 -1.80
N LEU A 50 -0.33 -15.18 -1.01
CA LEU A 50 -0.21 -15.20 0.43
C LEU A 50 -1.24 -16.15 1.05
N ALA A 51 -0.91 -16.71 2.22
CA ALA A 51 -1.88 -17.47 2.99
C ALA A 51 -3.00 -16.55 3.49
N ASP A 52 -4.20 -17.09 3.72
CA ASP A 52 -5.36 -16.30 4.14
C ASP A 52 -5.08 -15.46 5.39
N GLU A 53 -4.35 -16.01 6.35
CA GLU A 53 -3.97 -15.31 7.56
C GLU A 53 -3.11 -14.08 7.24
N GLN A 54 -2.19 -14.21 6.28
CA GLN A 54 -1.33 -13.11 5.85
C GLN A 54 -2.11 -12.07 5.07
N LYS A 55 -3.03 -12.49 4.18
CA LYS A 55 -3.87 -11.56 3.41
C LYS A 55 -4.68 -10.65 4.31
N SER A 56 -5.16 -11.16 5.43
CA SER A 56 -6.00 -10.37 6.34
C SER A 56 -5.24 -9.23 7.00
N LYS A 57 -3.91 -9.26 6.95
CA LYS A 57 -3.05 -8.21 7.51
C LYS A 57 -2.73 -7.10 6.52
N VAL A 58 -3.13 -7.24 5.26
CA VAL A 58 -2.83 -6.29 4.20
C VAL A 58 -4.10 -5.64 3.71
N ILE A 59 -4.08 -4.32 3.56
CA ILE A 59 -5.19 -3.56 3.01
C ILE A 59 -4.66 -2.62 1.94
N ILE A 60 -5.43 -2.46 0.86
CA ILE A 60 -5.07 -1.55 -0.23
C ILE A 60 -5.89 -0.28 -0.08
N ALA A 61 -5.21 0.86 -0.01
CA ALA A 61 -5.87 2.16 0.08
C ALA A 61 -5.91 2.83 -1.29
N ASP A 62 -7.05 3.42 -1.62
CA ASP A 62 -7.18 4.25 -2.81
C ASP A 62 -6.88 5.69 -2.42
N ALA A 63 -5.63 6.10 -2.59
CA ALA A 63 -5.16 7.42 -2.17
C ALA A 63 -4.07 7.96 -3.10
N PRO A 64 -3.92 9.29 -3.19
CA PRO A 64 -2.77 9.87 -3.87
C PRO A 64 -1.49 9.42 -3.15
N VAL A 65 -0.50 8.95 -3.91
CA VAL A 65 0.68 8.30 -3.32
C VAL A 65 1.45 9.22 -2.37
N LEU A 66 1.74 10.44 -2.80
CA LEU A 66 2.52 11.35 -1.96
C LEU A 66 1.75 11.80 -0.73
N GLU A 67 0.58 12.40 -0.92
CA GLU A 67 -0.23 12.95 0.17
C GLU A 67 -0.74 11.83 1.08
N GLY A 68 -1.22 10.73 0.48
CA GLY A 68 -1.73 9.59 1.21
C GLY A 68 -0.67 8.91 2.06
N THR A 69 0.54 8.75 1.53
CA THR A 69 1.64 8.13 2.27
C THR A 69 2.05 9.00 3.45
N MET A 70 2.13 10.31 3.27
CA MET A 70 2.46 11.23 4.37
C MET A 70 1.43 11.17 5.48
N MET A 71 0.16 11.21 5.14
CA MET A 71 -0.93 11.16 6.13
C MET A 71 -1.00 9.79 6.81
N ALA A 72 -0.82 8.72 6.04
CA ALA A 72 -0.82 7.36 6.58
C ALA A 72 0.34 7.14 7.55
N ALA A 73 1.53 7.65 7.22
CA ALA A 73 2.69 7.49 8.08
C ALA A 73 2.49 8.17 9.44
N VAL A 74 1.90 9.37 9.44
CA VAL A 74 1.58 10.09 10.68
C VAL A 74 0.58 9.28 11.52
N GLU A 75 -0.49 8.80 10.90
CA GLU A 75 -1.51 8.03 11.62
C GLU A 75 -0.94 6.72 12.15
N ALA A 76 -0.14 6.02 11.34
CA ALA A 76 0.46 4.75 11.74
C ALA A 76 1.43 4.94 12.92
N SER A 77 2.11 6.08 13.00
CA SER A 77 3.06 6.35 14.08
C SER A 77 2.39 6.43 15.45
N THR A 78 1.07 6.64 15.50
CA THR A 78 0.31 6.68 16.75
C THR A 78 -0.20 5.30 17.17
N GLY A 79 0.11 4.24 16.43
CA GLY A 79 -0.35 2.89 16.73
C GLY A 79 -1.76 2.58 16.28
N SER A 80 -2.33 3.39 15.39
CA SER A 80 -3.68 3.19 14.88
C SER A 80 -3.79 1.90 14.08
N PRO A 81 -4.97 1.23 14.09
CA PRO A 81 -5.19 0.02 13.28
C PRO A 81 -5.16 0.37 11.79
N LYS A 82 -4.89 -0.65 10.95
CA LYS A 82 -4.73 -0.45 9.51
C LYS A 82 -5.96 0.19 8.85
N GLU A 83 -7.16 -0.13 9.34
CA GLU A 83 -8.41 0.46 8.81
C GLU A 83 -8.44 1.96 9.00
N LYS A 84 -7.98 2.45 10.15
CA LYS A 84 -7.89 3.88 10.41
C LYS A 84 -6.81 4.53 9.56
N VAL A 85 -5.67 3.88 9.42
CA VAL A 85 -4.57 4.37 8.57
C VAL A 85 -5.05 4.48 7.11
N MET A 86 -5.78 3.47 6.62
CA MET A 86 -6.37 3.52 5.29
C MET A 86 -7.34 4.69 5.13
N GLN A 87 -8.24 4.89 6.09
CA GLN A 87 -9.22 5.98 6.04
C GLN A 87 -8.53 7.34 5.98
N VAL A 88 -7.48 7.52 6.79
CA VAL A 88 -6.72 8.77 6.81
C VAL A 88 -6.01 8.97 5.47
N ALA A 89 -5.38 7.92 4.92
CA ALA A 89 -4.72 8.00 3.62
C ALA A 89 -5.72 8.37 2.52
N GLU A 90 -6.90 7.75 2.52
CA GLU A 90 -7.91 8.02 1.51
C GLU A 90 -8.48 9.43 1.61
N SER A 91 -8.47 10.02 2.81
CA SER A 91 -8.89 11.42 2.97
C SER A 91 -7.96 12.40 2.25
N ALA A 92 -6.78 11.96 1.86
CA ALA A 92 -5.85 12.78 1.09
C ALA A 92 -6.40 13.18 -0.28
N HIS A 93 -7.38 12.46 -0.82
CA HIS A 93 -8.07 12.87 -2.04
C HIS A 93 -8.70 14.26 -1.88
N LEU A 94 -9.30 14.52 -0.72
CA LEU A 94 -9.90 15.82 -0.43
C LEU A 94 -8.83 16.89 -0.35
N LEU A 95 -7.72 16.62 0.34
CA LEU A 95 -6.63 17.57 0.45
C LEU A 95 -6.05 17.93 -0.92
N LYS A 96 -5.80 16.93 -1.75
CA LYS A 96 -5.27 17.15 -3.10
C LYS A 96 -6.22 17.97 -3.96
N LYS A 97 -7.52 17.72 -3.84
CA LYS A 97 -8.55 18.44 -4.56
C LYS A 97 -8.61 19.92 -4.16
N LEU A 98 -8.38 20.20 -2.88
CA LEU A 98 -8.41 21.57 -2.36
C LEU A 98 -7.20 22.40 -2.78
N VAL A 99 -6.04 21.77 -2.99
CA VAL A 99 -4.81 22.48 -3.35
C VAL A 99 -4.54 22.51 -4.86
N ASN A 100 -5.29 21.76 -5.62
CA ASN A 100 -5.24 21.77 -7.08
C ASN A 100 -6.41 22.52 -7.68
#